data_ddd73dba552d3c98f501f462701a26c1
#
_entry.id   ddd73dba552d3c98f501f462701a26c1
#
_cell.length_a   1.000
_cell.length_b   1.000
_cell.length_c   1.000
_cell.angle_alpha   90.00
_cell.angle_beta   90.00
_cell.angle_gamma   90.00
#
_symmetry.space_group_name_H-M   'P 1'
#
loop_
_entity.id
_entity.type
_entity.pdbx_description
1 polymer ?
#
loop_
_entity_poly.entity_id
_entity_poly.type
_entity_poly.pdbx_seq_one_letter_code
_entity_poly.pdbx_strand_id
1 'polypeptide(L)'
;FGPGFIPFPAESADGLPDHKQFTQEFRLESNDWGRFDWQAGFYYFYEDITVDSFNYDTLAGGVQNGYAEQKQENTAWALFVSGEYDVSDNFVLRGGLRYTDDEKEFEAQRFVSPFGAPPTGILRADPDDSDVSGDISGVWTVDDDLNFYARVARGFRAPSVQGRLLFGDTISVAESETVLSFEAGVKA
;
A
#
# COMPACT_ATOMS: atom_id res chain seq x y z
N PHE A 1 -14.32 -17.25 -28.84
CA PHE A 1 -14.26 -16.51 -27.59
C PHE A 1 -12.89 -15.84 -27.49
N GLY A 2 -12.83 -14.53 -27.12
CA GLY A 2 -11.60 -13.77 -26.97
C GLY A 2 -11.05 -13.83 -25.54
N PRO A 3 -9.82 -13.30 -25.28
CA PRO A 3 -9.27 -13.17 -23.94
C PRO A 3 -10.22 -12.34 -23.05
N GLY A 4 -10.45 -12.81 -21.81
CA GLY A 4 -11.35 -12.16 -20.85
C GLY A 4 -12.84 -12.46 -21.06
N PHE A 5 -13.21 -13.33 -21.99
CA PHE A 5 -14.60 -13.74 -22.16
C PHE A 5 -14.97 -14.80 -21.10
N ILE A 6 -16.01 -14.51 -20.31
CA ILE A 6 -16.61 -15.47 -19.37
C ILE A 6 -17.78 -16.14 -20.12
N PRO A 7 -17.74 -17.47 -20.38
CA PRO A 7 -18.73 -18.17 -21.24
C PRO A 7 -20.06 -18.43 -20.54
N PHE A 8 -20.24 -17.94 -19.33
CA PHE A 8 -21.48 -18.10 -18.55
C PHE A 8 -21.81 -16.78 -17.83
N PRO A 9 -23.09 -16.49 -17.63
CA PRO A 9 -23.48 -15.34 -16.83
C PRO A 9 -23.02 -15.53 -15.38
N ALA A 10 -22.32 -14.56 -14.85
CA ALA A 10 -21.88 -14.49 -13.46
C ALA A 10 -22.08 -13.07 -12.95
N GLU A 11 -22.64 -12.95 -11.78
CA GLU A 11 -22.79 -11.69 -11.06
C GLU A 11 -22.16 -11.82 -9.68
N SER A 12 -21.32 -10.87 -9.33
CA SER A 12 -20.70 -10.81 -8.00
C SER A 12 -20.82 -9.41 -7.43
N ALA A 13 -20.90 -9.33 -6.12
CA ALA A 13 -20.90 -8.07 -5.38
C ALA A 13 -19.97 -8.20 -4.18
N ASP A 14 -19.41 -7.07 -3.76
CA ASP A 14 -18.70 -6.96 -2.50
C ASP A 14 -19.38 -5.88 -1.65
N GLY A 15 -19.49 -6.13 -0.35
CA GLY A 15 -19.99 -5.20 0.66
C GLY A 15 -18.92 -4.87 1.69
N LEU A 16 -19.03 -3.72 2.28
CA LEU A 16 -18.17 -3.26 3.39
C LEU A 16 -19.05 -3.04 4.63
N PRO A 17 -19.37 -4.11 5.39
CA PRO A 17 -20.22 -3.98 6.57
C PRO A 17 -19.57 -3.22 7.73
N ASP A 18 -18.24 -3.28 7.84
CA ASP A 18 -17.47 -2.51 8.83
C ASP A 18 -16.16 -2.02 8.23
N HIS A 19 -15.86 -0.73 8.46
CA HIS A 19 -14.61 -0.11 8.09
C HIS A 19 -14.29 1.02 9.06
N LYS A 20 -13.20 0.87 9.79
CA LYS A 20 -12.67 1.86 10.72
C LYS A 20 -11.25 2.18 10.35
N GLN A 21 -10.90 3.45 10.35
CA GLN A 21 -9.56 3.92 10.10
C GLN A 21 -9.20 5.04 11.07
N PHE A 22 -7.98 4.98 11.58
CA PHE A 22 -7.38 6.06 12.35
C PHE A 22 -5.98 6.36 11.84
N THR A 23 -5.71 7.64 11.61
CA THR A 23 -4.37 8.11 11.23
C THR A 23 -3.98 9.30 12.11
N GLN A 24 -2.71 9.31 12.50
CA GLN A 24 -2.14 10.44 13.22
C GLN A 24 -0.72 10.70 12.75
N GLU A 25 -0.41 11.95 12.46
CA GLU A 25 0.93 12.40 12.15
C GLU A 25 1.33 13.55 13.07
N PHE A 26 2.56 13.48 13.56
CA PHE A 26 3.24 14.59 14.23
C PHE A 26 4.45 14.97 13.40
N ARG A 27 4.57 16.28 13.13
CA ARG A 27 5.66 16.82 12.32
C ARG A 27 6.30 18.00 13.03
N LEU A 28 7.61 18.01 13.00
CA LEU A 28 8.47 19.11 13.43
C LEU A 28 9.25 19.56 12.21
N GLU A 29 9.41 20.85 12.03
CA GLU A 29 10.18 21.45 10.95
C GLU A 29 11.07 22.57 11.46
N SER A 30 12.17 22.82 10.75
CA SER A 30 13.03 23.95 11.02
C SER A 30 12.30 25.26 10.71
N ASN A 31 12.69 26.32 11.41
CA ASN A 31 12.27 27.67 11.14
C ASN A 31 13.49 28.54 10.99
N ASP A 32 13.84 28.91 9.75
CA ASP A 32 14.93 29.81 9.39
C ASP A 32 16.32 29.40 9.98
N TRP A 33 16.81 28.23 9.56
CA TRP A 33 18.16 27.74 9.90
C TRP A 33 19.22 28.11 8.85
N GLY A 34 18.96 29.13 8.07
CA GLY A 34 19.86 29.63 7.02
C GLY A 34 19.87 28.73 5.79
N ARG A 35 21.01 28.04 5.54
CA ARG A 35 21.17 27.16 4.36
C ARG A 35 20.66 25.74 4.55
N PHE A 36 20.12 25.42 5.71
CA PHE A 36 19.65 24.07 6.02
C PHE A 36 18.23 24.07 6.54
N ASP A 37 17.34 23.43 5.82
CA ASP A 37 15.97 23.15 6.25
C ASP A 37 15.80 21.67 6.52
N TRP A 38 15.05 21.35 7.57
CA TRP A 38 14.76 19.97 7.90
C TRP A 38 13.34 19.80 8.44
N GLN A 39 12.82 18.59 8.27
CA GLN A 39 11.64 18.14 8.97
C GLN A 39 11.85 16.73 9.51
N ALA A 40 11.21 16.42 10.63
CA ALA A 40 11.14 15.10 11.22
C ALA A 40 9.74 14.82 11.72
N GLY A 41 9.33 13.56 11.71
CA GLY A 41 8.00 13.24 12.18
C GLY A 41 7.80 11.78 12.52
N PHE A 42 6.64 11.55 13.12
CA PHE A 42 6.09 10.25 13.45
C PHE A 42 4.74 10.12 12.78
N TYR A 43 4.47 8.95 12.22
CA TYR A 43 3.20 8.59 11.61
C TYR A 43 2.68 7.31 12.23
N TYR A 44 1.37 7.25 12.51
CA TYR A 44 0.65 6.06 12.94
C TYR A 44 -0.59 5.86 12.09
N PHE A 45 -0.83 4.61 11.73
CA PHE A 45 -1.97 4.16 10.96
C PHE A 45 -2.58 2.92 11.60
N TYR A 46 -3.90 2.89 11.69
CA TYR A 46 -4.70 1.72 12.06
C TYR A 46 -5.89 1.62 11.13
N GLU A 47 -6.17 0.42 10.65
CA GLU A 47 -7.35 0.11 9.85
C GLU A 47 -7.92 -1.24 10.26
N ASP A 48 -9.26 -1.30 10.44
CA ASP A 48 -10.03 -2.53 10.62
C ASP A 48 -11.12 -2.55 9.53
N ILE A 49 -11.06 -3.54 8.66
CA ILE A 49 -11.95 -3.63 7.50
C ILE A 49 -12.52 -5.05 7.39
N THR A 50 -13.84 -5.13 7.22
CA THR A 50 -14.54 -6.37 6.88
C THR A 50 -15.12 -6.26 5.48
N VAL A 51 -14.89 -7.27 4.65
CA VAL A 51 -15.40 -7.36 3.28
C VAL A 51 -16.24 -8.62 3.15
N ASP A 52 -17.50 -8.44 2.77
CA ASP A 52 -18.41 -9.50 2.38
C ASP A 52 -18.39 -9.65 0.85
N SER A 53 -18.11 -10.85 0.37
CA SER A 53 -18.13 -11.19 -1.05
C SER A 53 -19.29 -12.12 -1.38
N PHE A 54 -20.07 -11.75 -2.38
CA PHE A 54 -21.26 -12.46 -2.81
C PHE A 54 -21.15 -12.92 -4.26
N ASN A 55 -21.78 -14.05 -4.57
CA ASN A 55 -22.03 -14.50 -5.95
C ASN A 55 -23.51 -14.84 -6.14
N TYR A 56 -24.03 -14.56 -7.33
CA TYR A 56 -25.43 -14.79 -7.69
C TYR A 56 -25.50 -15.67 -8.92
N ASP A 57 -26.39 -16.66 -8.89
CA ASP A 57 -26.70 -17.53 -10.03
C ASP A 57 -27.70 -16.84 -10.94
N THR A 58 -27.20 -16.19 -11.99
CA THR A 58 -28.05 -15.48 -12.96
C THR A 58 -28.88 -16.42 -13.84
N LEU A 59 -28.51 -17.71 -13.96
CA LEU A 59 -29.28 -18.71 -14.65
C LEU A 59 -30.43 -19.28 -13.80
N ALA A 60 -30.30 -19.18 -12.46
CA ALA A 60 -31.33 -19.57 -11.49
C ALA A 60 -32.11 -18.36 -10.95
N GLY A 61 -32.28 -17.31 -11.76
CA GLY A 61 -33.09 -16.14 -11.38
C GLY A 61 -32.40 -15.16 -10.41
N GLY A 62 -31.08 -15.17 -10.33
CA GLY A 62 -30.30 -14.24 -9.49
C GLY A 62 -30.29 -14.62 -8.01
N VAL A 63 -30.48 -15.88 -7.68
CA VAL A 63 -30.38 -16.34 -6.29
C VAL A 63 -28.92 -16.32 -5.84
N GLN A 64 -28.68 -15.80 -4.63
CA GLN A 64 -27.35 -15.85 -4.04
C GLN A 64 -26.90 -17.31 -3.84
N ASN A 65 -25.77 -17.66 -4.42
CA ASN A 65 -25.18 -19.00 -4.36
C ASN A 65 -23.74 -19.02 -3.87
N GLY A 66 -23.17 -17.86 -3.52
CA GLY A 66 -21.84 -17.73 -2.94
C GLY A 66 -21.78 -16.67 -1.85
N TYR A 67 -21.05 -16.98 -0.76
CA TYR A 67 -20.76 -16.03 0.31
C TYR A 67 -19.43 -16.34 0.97
N ALA A 68 -18.60 -15.34 1.08
CA ALA A 68 -17.33 -15.37 1.82
C ALA A 68 -17.12 -14.04 2.54
N GLU A 69 -16.54 -14.12 3.72
CA GLU A 69 -16.15 -12.96 4.53
C GLU A 69 -14.63 -12.90 4.65
N GLN A 70 -14.09 -11.68 4.60
CA GLN A 70 -12.69 -11.37 4.83
C GLN A 70 -12.60 -10.26 5.86
N LYS A 71 -11.73 -10.41 6.82
CA LYS A 71 -11.43 -9.40 7.82
C LYS A 71 -9.94 -9.12 7.83
N GLN A 72 -9.55 -7.85 7.83
CA GLN A 72 -8.17 -7.43 7.95
C GLN A 72 -8.05 -6.30 8.96
N GLU A 73 -7.14 -6.48 9.91
CA GLU A 73 -6.62 -5.40 10.73
C GLU A 73 -5.21 -5.06 10.25
N ASN A 74 -4.92 -3.77 10.12
CA ASN A 74 -3.59 -3.28 9.75
C ASN A 74 -3.16 -2.21 10.74
N THR A 75 -2.00 -2.41 11.34
CA THR A 75 -1.33 -1.41 12.19
C THR A 75 0.03 -1.09 11.60
N ALA A 76 0.28 0.19 11.34
CA ALA A 76 1.57 0.62 10.86
C ALA A 76 2.03 1.89 11.57
N TRP A 77 3.35 2.01 11.78
CA TRP A 77 3.93 3.24 12.26
C TRP A 77 5.25 3.54 11.53
N ALA A 78 5.61 4.81 11.51
CA ALA A 78 6.84 5.22 10.89
C ALA A 78 7.49 6.41 11.58
N LEU A 79 8.82 6.43 11.55
CA LEU A 79 9.63 7.60 11.85
C LEU A 79 10.27 8.09 10.56
N PHE A 80 10.26 9.40 10.34
CA PHE A 80 10.87 9.98 9.16
C PHE A 80 11.62 11.25 9.47
N VAL A 81 12.64 11.50 8.67
CA VAL A 81 13.41 12.73 8.68
C VAL A 81 13.79 13.07 7.24
N SER A 82 13.73 14.34 6.88
CA SER A 82 14.26 14.84 5.61
C SER A 82 14.92 16.20 5.81
N GLY A 83 15.83 16.54 4.90
CA GLY A 83 16.51 17.81 4.91
C GLY A 83 16.82 18.30 3.52
N GLU A 84 16.94 19.61 3.42
CA GLU A 84 17.39 20.35 2.25
C GLU A 84 18.57 21.22 2.65
N TYR A 85 19.62 21.20 1.87
CA TYR A 85 20.82 21.98 2.12
C TYR A 85 21.25 22.76 0.87
N ASP A 86 21.27 24.08 0.99
CA ASP A 86 21.84 24.97 -0.02
C ASP A 86 23.36 24.92 0.02
N VAL A 87 23.95 23.99 -0.74
CA VAL A 87 25.40 23.83 -0.83
C VAL A 87 26.04 25.11 -1.39
N SER A 88 25.39 25.73 -2.37
CA SER A 88 25.74 27.03 -2.94
C SER A 88 24.47 27.71 -3.48
N ASP A 89 24.59 28.94 -3.96
CA ASP A 89 23.46 29.71 -4.51
C ASP A 89 22.80 29.03 -5.75
N ASN A 90 23.50 28.07 -6.35
CA ASN A 90 23.04 27.35 -7.53
C ASN A 90 23.01 25.81 -7.37
N PHE A 91 23.29 25.27 -6.20
CA PHE A 91 23.23 23.82 -5.97
C PHE A 91 22.55 23.47 -4.64
N VAL A 92 21.46 22.75 -4.74
CA VAL A 92 20.65 22.28 -3.60
C VAL A 92 20.75 20.78 -3.51
N LEU A 93 21.01 20.27 -2.32
CA LEU A 93 21.00 18.84 -1.97
C LEU A 93 19.79 18.56 -1.07
N ARG A 94 19.04 17.52 -1.41
CA ARG A 94 17.89 17.03 -0.61
C ARG A 94 18.08 15.58 -0.26
N GLY A 95 17.63 15.18 0.92
CA GLY A 95 17.64 13.80 1.30
C GLY A 95 16.63 13.50 2.38
N GLY A 96 16.15 12.25 2.43
CA GLY A 96 15.20 11.81 3.42
C GLY A 96 15.34 10.33 3.72
N LEU A 97 15.00 9.96 4.94
CA LEU A 97 14.93 8.58 5.42
C LEU A 97 13.60 8.38 6.15
N ARG A 98 13.03 7.21 5.99
CA ARG A 98 11.84 6.74 6.69
C ARG A 98 12.04 5.29 7.11
N TYR A 99 11.87 5.01 8.39
CA TYR A 99 11.67 3.67 8.91
C TYR A 99 10.18 3.43 9.02
N THR A 100 9.70 2.30 8.51
CA THR A 100 8.30 1.88 8.57
C THR A 100 8.25 0.48 9.15
N ASP A 101 7.29 0.25 10.04
CA ASP A 101 6.91 -1.04 10.60
C ASP A 101 5.42 -1.25 10.30
N ASP A 102 5.07 -2.39 9.74
CA ASP A 102 3.71 -2.70 9.25
C ASP A 102 3.34 -4.12 9.64
N GLU A 103 2.25 -4.26 10.39
CA GLU A 103 1.69 -5.53 10.86
C GLU A 103 0.27 -5.70 10.34
N LYS A 104 -0.07 -6.89 9.86
CA LYS A 104 -1.41 -7.23 9.40
C LYS A 104 -1.89 -8.53 10.03
N GLU A 105 -3.13 -8.50 10.51
CA GLU A 105 -3.87 -9.69 10.88
C GLU A 105 -4.99 -9.89 9.85
N PHE A 106 -5.00 -11.05 9.22
CA PHE A 106 -5.98 -11.37 8.17
C PHE A 106 -6.70 -12.66 8.47
N GLU A 107 -8.02 -12.63 8.39
CA GLU A 107 -8.90 -13.79 8.48
C GLU A 107 -9.82 -13.85 7.24
N ALA A 108 -10.06 -15.05 6.73
CA ALA A 108 -11.04 -15.26 5.68
C ALA A 108 -11.77 -16.57 5.87
N GLN A 109 -13.08 -16.57 5.55
CA GLN A 109 -13.93 -17.76 5.61
C GLN A 109 -14.93 -17.75 4.45
N ARG A 110 -15.08 -18.90 3.80
CA ARG A 110 -16.17 -19.13 2.86
C ARG A 110 -17.27 -19.92 3.52
N PHE A 111 -18.50 -19.41 3.47
CA PHE A 111 -19.70 -20.05 3.99
C PHE A 111 -20.46 -20.82 2.92
N VAL A 112 -20.53 -20.25 1.70
CA VAL A 112 -21.21 -20.84 0.56
C VAL A 112 -20.34 -20.70 -0.68
N SER A 113 -20.13 -21.80 -1.40
CA SER A 113 -19.39 -21.80 -2.68
C SER A 113 -20.35 -21.87 -3.86
N PRO A 114 -20.16 -21.01 -4.89
CA PRO A 114 -20.96 -21.08 -6.11
C PRO A 114 -20.72 -22.37 -6.91
N PHE A 115 -19.66 -23.11 -6.61
CA PHE A 115 -19.31 -24.38 -7.27
C PHE A 115 -19.64 -25.62 -6.44
N GLY A 116 -20.39 -25.47 -5.32
CA GLY A 116 -20.79 -26.57 -4.46
C GLY A 116 -19.66 -27.14 -3.58
N ALA A 117 -18.52 -26.46 -3.48
CA ALA A 117 -17.48 -26.85 -2.52
C ALA A 117 -17.95 -26.61 -1.08
N PRO A 118 -17.49 -27.42 -0.10
CA PRO A 118 -17.89 -27.25 1.30
C PRO A 118 -17.42 -25.88 1.85
N PRO A 119 -18.05 -25.40 2.93
CA PRO A 119 -17.53 -24.25 3.67
C PRO A 119 -16.07 -24.47 4.10
N THR A 120 -15.28 -23.42 4.14
CA THR A 120 -13.93 -23.47 4.72
C THR A 120 -13.99 -23.24 6.22
N GLY A 121 -12.98 -23.71 6.96
CA GLY A 121 -12.67 -23.13 8.26
C GLY A 121 -12.17 -21.69 8.10
N ILE A 122 -11.93 -21.00 9.22
CA ILE A 122 -11.26 -19.70 9.20
C ILE A 122 -9.79 -19.93 8.80
N LEU A 123 -9.38 -19.28 7.73
CA LEU A 123 -7.99 -19.21 7.28
C LEU A 123 -7.39 -17.91 7.78
N ARG A 124 -6.13 -17.97 8.24
CA ARG A 124 -5.43 -16.84 8.85
C ARG A 124 -4.08 -16.62 8.20
N ALA A 125 -3.65 -15.36 8.17
CA ALA A 125 -2.29 -14.97 7.85
C ALA A 125 -1.97 -13.66 8.57
N ASP A 126 -0.82 -13.62 9.22
CA ASP A 126 -0.38 -12.49 10.05
C ASP A 126 0.99 -12.02 9.56
N PRO A 127 1.09 -11.46 8.34
CA PRO A 127 2.37 -10.96 7.83
C PRO A 127 2.74 -9.63 8.48
N ASP A 128 4.01 -9.52 8.83
CA ASP A 128 4.64 -8.32 9.32
C ASP A 128 5.97 -8.09 8.58
N ASP A 129 6.37 -6.85 8.44
CA ASP A 129 7.71 -6.49 8.01
C ASP A 129 8.04 -5.03 8.34
N SER A 130 9.33 -4.74 8.44
CA SER A 130 9.81 -3.40 8.66
C SER A 130 11.00 -3.09 7.78
N ASP A 131 11.08 -1.87 7.26
CA ASP A 131 12.18 -1.49 6.38
C ASP A 131 12.48 0.01 6.42
N VAL A 132 13.67 0.36 5.92
CA VAL A 132 14.10 1.74 5.72
C VAL A 132 13.97 2.10 4.25
N SER A 133 13.16 3.09 3.95
CA SER A 133 13.08 3.76 2.66
C SER A 133 13.72 5.15 2.72
N GLY A 134 14.06 5.71 1.57
CA GLY A 134 14.65 7.05 1.53
C GLY A 134 15.15 7.44 0.16
N ASP A 135 15.59 8.68 0.07
CA ASP A 135 16.16 9.20 -1.16
C ASP A 135 17.22 10.26 -0.90
N ILE A 136 18.03 10.49 -1.93
CA ILE A 136 18.93 11.63 -2.04
C ILE A 136 18.83 12.18 -3.44
N SER A 137 18.77 13.52 -3.55
CA SER A 137 18.70 14.21 -4.82
C SER A 137 19.50 15.51 -4.79
N GLY A 138 20.04 15.87 -5.94
CA GLY A 138 20.72 17.14 -6.15
C GLY A 138 20.12 17.89 -7.33
N VAL A 139 19.99 19.20 -7.18
CA VAL A 139 19.54 20.10 -8.26
C VAL A 139 20.60 21.18 -8.46
N TRP A 140 21.06 21.29 -9.70
CA TRP A 140 22.00 22.31 -10.09
C TRP A 140 21.36 23.28 -11.10
N THR A 141 21.17 24.51 -10.69
CA THR A 141 20.65 25.61 -11.48
C THR A 141 21.83 26.31 -12.18
N VAL A 142 21.90 26.21 -13.51
CA VAL A 142 22.96 26.85 -14.29
C VAL A 142 22.63 28.32 -14.55
N ASP A 143 21.37 28.57 -14.91
CA ASP A 143 20.76 29.89 -15.08
C ASP A 143 19.25 29.81 -14.85
N ASP A 144 18.53 30.92 -15.10
CA ASP A 144 17.08 31.01 -14.83
C ASP A 144 16.24 30.03 -15.66
N ASP A 145 16.75 29.55 -16.78
CA ASP A 145 16.05 28.68 -17.72
C ASP A 145 16.58 27.23 -17.72
N LEU A 146 17.73 26.94 -17.09
CA LEU A 146 18.41 25.66 -17.21
C LEU A 146 18.75 25.03 -15.84
N ASN A 147 18.16 23.87 -15.55
CA ASN A 147 18.44 23.10 -14.36
C ASN A 147 18.80 21.65 -14.73
N PHE A 148 19.80 21.09 -14.05
CA PHE A 148 20.09 19.64 -14.02
C PHE A 148 19.67 19.04 -12.68
N TYR A 149 19.19 17.83 -12.70
CA TYR A 149 18.90 17.10 -11.47
C TYR A 149 19.30 15.63 -11.56
N ALA A 150 19.60 15.04 -10.41
CA ALA A 150 19.79 13.62 -10.24
C ALA A 150 19.18 13.17 -8.91
N ARG A 151 18.64 11.96 -8.88
CA ARG A 151 18.03 11.36 -7.70
C ARG A 151 18.32 9.87 -7.64
N VAL A 152 18.57 9.36 -6.43
CA VAL A 152 18.56 7.94 -6.10
C VAL A 152 17.54 7.75 -4.99
N ALA A 153 16.66 6.77 -5.16
CA ALA A 153 15.61 6.50 -4.16
C ALA A 153 15.45 4.99 -3.95
N ARG A 154 15.23 4.61 -2.69
CA ARG A 154 14.84 3.27 -2.27
C ARG A 154 13.44 3.33 -1.66
N GLY A 155 12.52 2.60 -2.27
CA GLY A 155 11.13 2.44 -1.79
C GLY A 155 10.93 1.08 -1.14
N PHE A 156 9.95 1.02 -0.23
CA PHE A 156 9.47 -0.18 0.44
C PHE A 156 7.96 -0.31 0.27
N ARG A 157 7.50 -1.52 0.06
CA ARG A 157 6.10 -1.91 0.10
C ARG A 157 5.94 -3.07 1.06
N ALA A 158 5.11 -2.90 2.07
CA ALA A 158 4.80 -3.92 3.06
C ALA A 158 4.11 -5.14 2.44
N PRO A 159 4.16 -6.33 3.08
CA PRO A 159 3.51 -7.54 2.63
C PRO A 159 2.00 -7.35 2.50
N SER A 160 1.37 -8.13 1.64
CA SER A 160 -0.08 -8.09 1.43
C SER A 160 -0.67 -9.49 1.38
N VAL A 161 -1.94 -9.59 1.79
CA VAL A 161 -2.68 -10.87 1.77
C VAL A 161 -3.76 -10.83 0.71
N GLN A 162 -3.86 -11.91 -0.07
CA GLN A 162 -4.99 -12.17 -0.95
C GLN A 162 -5.76 -13.37 -0.42
N GLY A 163 -7.00 -13.15 -0.02
CA GLY A 163 -7.83 -14.16 0.60
C GLY A 163 -9.27 -14.14 0.13
N ARG A 164 -9.55 -13.76 -1.14
CA ARG A 164 -10.89 -13.81 -1.69
C ARG A 164 -11.32 -15.26 -1.94
N LEU A 165 -11.90 -15.89 -0.92
CA LEU A 165 -12.25 -17.30 -0.89
C LEU A 165 -13.53 -17.66 -1.68
N LEU A 166 -14.24 -16.70 -2.25
CA LEU A 166 -15.50 -16.94 -2.96
C LEU A 166 -15.35 -18.01 -4.06
N PHE A 167 -14.21 -17.98 -4.76
CA PHE A 167 -13.86 -18.90 -5.85
C PHE A 167 -12.62 -19.76 -5.58
N GLY A 168 -12.07 -19.72 -4.37
CA GLY A 168 -10.86 -20.43 -3.98
C GLY A 168 -10.93 -20.97 -2.55
N ASP A 169 -9.94 -21.76 -2.16
CA ASP A 169 -9.87 -22.46 -0.87
C ASP A 169 -8.65 -22.07 -0.04
N THR A 170 -7.79 -21.21 -0.58
CA THR A 170 -6.51 -20.84 0.01
C THR A 170 -6.33 -19.33 0.03
N ILE A 171 -5.61 -18.87 1.03
CA ILE A 171 -5.08 -17.52 1.06
C ILE A 171 -3.62 -17.53 0.60
N SER A 172 -3.14 -16.42 0.08
CA SER A 172 -1.73 -16.23 -0.29
C SER A 172 -1.21 -14.93 0.28
N VAL A 173 0.06 -14.95 0.67
CA VAL A 173 0.80 -13.78 1.15
C VAL A 173 1.81 -13.41 0.08
N ALA A 174 1.79 -12.15 -0.35
CA ALA A 174 2.88 -11.57 -1.12
C ALA A 174 3.86 -10.94 -0.12
N GLU A 175 5.12 -11.32 -0.23
CA GLU A 175 6.19 -10.77 0.60
C GLU A 175 6.37 -9.26 0.32
N SER A 176 7.08 -8.60 1.21
CA SER A 176 7.46 -7.20 1.03
C SER A 176 8.35 -7.01 -0.20
N GLU A 177 8.26 -5.86 -0.79
CA GLU A 177 9.03 -5.49 -1.99
C GLU A 177 9.86 -4.24 -1.74
N THR A 178 11.08 -4.23 -2.27
CA THR A 178 11.92 -3.04 -2.30
C THR A 178 12.23 -2.64 -3.73
N VAL A 179 12.23 -1.34 -4.00
CA VAL A 179 12.52 -0.78 -5.31
C VAL A 179 13.67 0.21 -5.18
N LEU A 180 14.70 0.04 -5.98
CA LEU A 180 15.78 1.02 -6.15
C LEU A 180 15.58 1.76 -7.46
N SER A 181 15.50 3.08 -7.39
CA SER A 181 15.28 3.95 -8.54
C SER A 181 16.43 4.92 -8.72
N PHE A 182 16.82 5.14 -9.98
CA PHE A 182 17.79 6.15 -10.41
C PHE A 182 17.12 7.06 -11.43
N GLU A 183 17.20 8.35 -11.22
CA GLU A 183 16.64 9.35 -12.11
C GLU A 183 17.67 10.45 -12.34
N ALA A 184 17.77 10.95 -13.57
CA ALA A 184 18.51 12.15 -13.90
C ALA A 184 17.83 12.85 -15.06
N GLY A 185 17.89 14.16 -15.09
CA GLY A 185 17.24 14.94 -16.13
C GLY A 185 17.70 16.38 -16.19
N VAL A 186 17.16 17.06 -17.20
CA VAL A 186 17.37 18.48 -17.45
C VAL A 186 16.01 19.14 -17.66
N LYS A 187 15.86 20.33 -17.11
CA LYS A 187 14.73 21.24 -17.38
C LYS A 187 15.28 22.50 -18.01
N ALA A 188 14.75 22.83 -19.16
CA ALA A 188 15.10 24.01 -19.95
C ALA A 188 13.83 24.75 -20.38
#